data_4e8c7e2ee24d3df997949e8e337bbe42
#
_entry.id   4e8c7e2ee24d3df997949e8e337bbe42
#
_cell.length_a   1.000
_cell.length_b   1.000
_cell.length_c   1.000
_cell.angle_alpha   90.00
_cell.angle_beta   90.00
_cell.angle_gamma   90.00
#
_symmetry.space_group_name_H-M   'P 1'
#
loop_
_entity.id
_entity.type
_entity.pdbx_description
1 polymer ?
#
loop_
_entity_poly.entity_id
_entity_poly.type
_entity_poly.pdbx_seq_one_letter_code
_entity_poly.pdbx_strand_id
1 'polypeptide(L)'
;AVKGGRGGLSGRHRPASFIVVGPTGVGKTELVKQLANQLFDTVDPLISIDMSEYMEKYAVSRLIGSPPGYGGYDEAGQLTEKIRRRPYSVVLFDEIEKAHPDVLNSLLQILDDGRLTDAQGRVVSFENTVIVMTSNAGSQSNNTPAGFGRTVSQMSKDRVMKALEEIMRPEFLNRIDEIIAFNQLSEDNFRHIAEIMLGELRTTLADKDIRLTWDDSLLGLLTEKSYSVKYGARNLRRLIEKEIENPLATAIVAGDKPLMGAHLSAVDGKVKLDTISHAKTAWTCGFLLRAD
;
A
#
# COMPACT_ATOMS: atom_id res chain seq x y z
N ALA A 1 15.70 13.70 4.29
CA ALA A 1 14.62 14.67 4.53
C ALA A 1 13.86 14.36 5.83
N VAL A 2 13.28 13.16 5.98
CA VAL A 2 12.46 12.79 7.16
C VAL A 2 13.24 12.87 8.46
N LYS A 3 14.48 12.37 8.51
CA LYS A 3 15.32 12.42 9.72
C LYS A 3 15.75 13.85 10.10
N GLY A 4 16.01 14.70 9.12
CA GLY A 4 16.38 16.12 9.35
C GLY A 4 15.21 16.96 9.86
N GLY A 5 13.99 16.73 9.39
CA GLY A 5 12.79 17.42 9.87
C GLY A 5 12.43 17.07 11.32
N ARG A 6 12.64 15.82 11.75
CA ARG A 6 12.35 15.36 13.12
C ARG A 6 13.40 15.81 14.15
N GLY A 7 14.63 16.12 13.71
CA GLY A 7 15.73 16.51 14.60
C GLY A 7 15.74 17.98 15.01
N GLY A 8 14.78 18.80 14.57
CA GLY A 8 14.74 20.24 14.89
C GLY A 8 15.92 21.07 14.33
N LEU A 9 16.78 20.45 13.53
CA LEU A 9 17.99 21.08 13.00
C LEU A 9 17.74 22.01 11.81
N SER A 10 16.56 21.97 11.19
CA SER A 10 16.28 22.73 9.96
C SER A 10 15.29 23.83 10.17
N GLY A 11 14.86 24.30 11.23
CA GLY A 11 13.92 25.44 11.39
C GLY A 11 12.70 25.42 10.44
N ARG A 12 12.42 24.27 9.82
CA ARG A 12 11.34 24.10 8.86
C ARG A 12 10.06 23.77 9.63
N HIS A 13 9.10 24.68 9.56
CA HIS A 13 7.75 24.50 10.09
C HIS A 13 6.81 23.78 9.10
N ARG A 14 7.36 23.07 8.11
CA ARG A 14 6.60 22.35 7.09
C ARG A 14 6.86 20.84 7.15
N PRO A 15 5.86 20.00 6.78
CA PRO A 15 6.02 18.55 6.76
C PRO A 15 7.03 18.12 5.70
N ALA A 16 7.68 16.97 5.92
CA ALA A 16 8.43 16.29 4.86
C ALA A 16 7.45 15.77 3.81
N SER A 17 7.79 15.95 2.51
CA SER A 17 6.89 15.67 1.41
C SER A 17 7.54 14.84 0.31
N PHE A 18 6.82 13.80 -0.12
CA PHE A 18 7.28 12.86 -1.14
C PHE A 18 6.19 12.63 -2.18
N ILE A 19 6.59 12.45 -3.43
CA ILE A 19 5.70 11.90 -4.46
C ILE A 19 6.27 10.59 -5.00
N VAL A 20 5.47 9.54 -4.98
CA VAL A 20 5.81 8.21 -5.47
C VAL A 20 5.08 7.97 -6.78
N VAL A 21 5.84 7.83 -7.85
CA VAL A 21 5.30 7.76 -9.22
C VAL A 21 5.62 6.41 -9.84
N GLY A 22 4.67 5.85 -10.57
CA GLY A 22 4.89 4.59 -11.28
C GLY A 22 3.60 3.88 -11.66
N PRO A 23 3.69 2.76 -12.37
CA PRO A 23 2.54 2.00 -12.81
C PRO A 23 1.62 1.55 -11.68
N THR A 24 0.39 1.22 -12.02
CA THR A 24 -0.55 0.63 -11.06
C THR A 24 -0.05 -0.74 -10.59
N GLY A 25 -0.19 -1.01 -9.30
CA GLY A 25 0.09 -2.35 -8.73
C GLY A 25 1.56 -2.68 -8.52
N VAL A 26 2.48 -1.70 -8.59
CA VAL A 26 3.91 -1.90 -8.30
C VAL A 26 4.28 -1.79 -6.82
N GLY A 27 3.30 -1.54 -5.93
CA GLY A 27 3.52 -1.48 -4.48
C GLY A 27 3.67 -0.09 -3.89
N LYS A 28 3.30 0.99 -4.60
CA LYS A 28 3.39 2.38 -4.10
C LYS A 28 2.71 2.56 -2.74
N THR A 29 1.44 2.18 -2.65
CA THR A 29 0.64 2.28 -1.42
C THR A 29 1.18 1.38 -0.30
N GLU A 30 1.67 0.19 -0.64
CA GLU A 30 2.28 -0.73 0.33
C GLU A 30 3.57 -0.16 0.93
N LEU A 31 4.43 0.44 0.11
CA LEU A 31 5.61 1.16 0.62
C LEU A 31 5.22 2.21 1.67
N VAL A 32 4.17 2.98 1.40
CA VAL A 32 3.73 4.06 2.31
C VAL A 32 3.21 3.49 3.64
N LYS A 33 2.50 2.36 3.61
CA LYS A 33 2.06 1.66 4.82
C LYS A 33 3.25 1.20 5.67
N GLN A 34 4.23 0.56 5.04
CA GLN A 34 5.44 0.11 5.73
C GLN A 34 6.25 1.28 6.27
N LEU A 35 6.35 2.38 5.51
CA LEU A 35 6.99 3.61 5.97
C LEU A 35 6.30 4.17 7.22
N ALA A 36 4.97 4.22 7.24
CA ALA A 36 4.21 4.72 8.38
C ALA A 36 4.46 3.90 9.64
N ASN A 37 4.42 2.57 9.52
CA ASN A 37 4.68 1.66 10.64
C ASN A 37 6.11 1.73 11.17
N GLN A 38 7.09 2.07 10.32
CA GLN A 38 8.49 2.22 10.74
C GLN A 38 8.82 3.60 11.32
N LEU A 39 8.09 4.63 10.91
CA LEU A 39 8.35 6.00 11.36
C LEU A 39 7.68 6.33 12.69
N PHE A 40 6.50 5.79 12.93
CA PHE A 40 5.68 6.12 14.08
C PHE A 40 5.27 4.84 14.82
N ASP A 41 5.65 4.78 16.09
CA ASP A 41 5.26 3.70 17.01
C ASP A 41 3.90 4.01 17.65
N THR A 42 2.89 4.15 16.82
CA THR A 42 1.51 4.44 17.22
C THR A 42 0.56 3.47 16.52
N VAL A 43 -0.59 3.23 17.15
CA VAL A 43 -1.67 2.46 16.52
C VAL A 43 -2.19 3.24 15.31
N ASP A 44 -2.17 2.62 14.14
CA ASP A 44 -2.68 3.18 12.89
C ASP A 44 -2.06 4.55 12.52
N PRO A 45 -0.73 4.61 12.23
CA PRO A 45 -0.03 5.85 11.92
C PRO A 45 -0.32 6.39 10.51
N LEU A 46 -1.10 5.69 9.69
CA LEU A 46 -1.41 6.06 8.32
C LEU A 46 -2.81 6.70 8.21
N ILE A 47 -2.86 7.90 7.63
CA ILE A 47 -4.09 8.54 7.18
C ILE A 47 -4.11 8.49 5.66
N SER A 48 -4.99 7.67 5.09
CA SER A 48 -5.12 7.51 3.64
C SER A 48 -6.34 8.28 3.12
N ILE A 49 -6.11 9.06 2.07
CA ILE A 49 -7.12 9.85 1.35
C ILE A 49 -7.00 9.49 -0.13
N ASP A 50 -8.03 8.86 -0.69
CA ASP A 50 -8.11 8.53 -2.11
C ASP A 50 -8.62 9.75 -2.90
N MET A 51 -7.77 10.32 -3.75
CA MET A 51 -8.12 11.51 -4.53
C MET A 51 -9.17 11.24 -5.61
N SER A 52 -9.46 10.01 -5.95
CA SER A 52 -10.58 9.67 -6.84
C SER A 52 -11.96 10.05 -6.25
N GLU A 53 -12.05 10.18 -4.94
CA GLU A 53 -13.24 10.66 -4.22
C GLU A 53 -13.32 12.20 -4.17
N TYR A 54 -12.29 12.91 -4.62
CA TYR A 54 -12.13 14.37 -4.52
C TYR A 54 -11.95 15.04 -5.89
N MET A 55 -12.63 14.53 -6.90
CA MET A 55 -12.59 15.04 -8.28
C MET A 55 -13.52 16.25 -8.50
N GLU A 56 -14.52 16.40 -7.66
CA GLU A 56 -15.58 17.41 -7.78
C GLU A 56 -15.20 18.73 -7.10
N LYS A 57 -15.78 19.84 -7.56
CA LYS A 57 -15.54 21.18 -7.00
C LYS A 57 -15.81 21.28 -5.49
N TYR A 58 -16.79 20.54 -4.99
CA TYR A 58 -17.17 20.54 -3.56
C TYR A 58 -16.29 19.63 -2.70
N ALA A 59 -15.30 18.98 -3.29
CA ALA A 59 -14.43 18.05 -2.59
C ALA A 59 -13.61 18.72 -1.47
N VAL A 60 -13.27 20.01 -1.61
CA VAL A 60 -12.53 20.77 -0.58
C VAL A 60 -13.31 20.80 0.74
N SER A 61 -14.63 21.02 0.71
CA SER A 61 -15.45 21.04 1.92
C SER A 61 -15.48 19.70 2.65
N ARG A 62 -15.30 18.59 1.95
CA ARG A 62 -15.16 17.28 2.58
C ARG A 62 -13.81 17.11 3.29
N LEU A 63 -12.75 17.77 2.81
CA LEU A 63 -11.43 17.71 3.44
C LEU A 63 -11.32 18.59 4.67
N ILE A 64 -11.81 19.85 4.59
CA ILE A 64 -11.62 20.87 5.62
C ILE A 64 -12.91 21.25 6.38
N GLY A 65 -14.05 20.68 5.99
CA GLY A 65 -15.38 21.02 6.53
C GLY A 65 -16.13 22.02 5.65
N SER A 66 -17.44 22.16 5.89
CA SER A 66 -18.30 23.13 5.20
C SER A 66 -18.33 24.47 5.95
N PRO A 67 -18.38 25.60 5.23
CA PRO A 67 -18.55 26.92 5.83
C PRO A 67 -19.92 27.05 6.54
N PRO A 68 -20.06 27.97 7.51
CA PRO A 68 -21.33 28.27 8.16
C PRO A 68 -22.43 28.58 7.13
N GLY A 69 -23.61 27.98 7.32
CA GLY A 69 -24.77 28.19 6.44
C GLY A 69 -24.89 27.25 5.24
N TYR A 70 -23.92 26.32 5.04
CA TYR A 70 -24.01 25.27 4.05
C TYR A 70 -24.37 23.92 4.69
N GLY A 71 -25.05 23.06 3.92
CA GLY A 71 -25.35 21.69 4.36
C GLY A 71 -24.08 20.93 4.75
N GLY A 72 -24.12 20.22 5.89
CA GLY A 72 -22.93 19.50 6.41
C GLY A 72 -21.97 20.36 7.25
N TYR A 73 -22.37 21.55 7.68
CA TYR A 73 -21.57 22.42 8.56
C TYR A 73 -21.16 21.73 9.88
N ASP A 74 -22.00 20.85 10.40
CA ASP A 74 -21.72 20.09 11.62
C ASP A 74 -20.75 18.92 11.37
N GLU A 75 -20.47 18.60 10.12
CA GLU A 75 -19.51 17.57 9.75
C GLU A 75 -18.10 18.17 9.71
N ALA A 76 -17.23 17.69 10.61
CA ALA A 76 -15.82 18.05 10.60
C ALA A 76 -15.14 17.58 9.31
N GLY A 77 -14.20 18.36 8.77
CA GLY A 77 -13.42 17.97 7.60
C GLY A 77 -12.66 16.67 7.82
N GLN A 78 -12.74 15.76 6.87
CA GLN A 78 -12.18 14.42 7.01
C GLN A 78 -10.66 14.44 7.25
N LEU A 79 -9.93 15.34 6.59
CA LEU A 79 -8.47 15.46 6.76
C LEU A 79 -8.14 16.19 8.07
N THR A 80 -8.70 17.39 8.26
CA THR A 80 -8.35 18.26 9.39
C THR A 80 -8.66 17.61 10.73
N GLU A 81 -9.79 16.90 10.85
CA GLU A 81 -10.15 16.20 12.06
C GLU A 81 -9.24 14.99 12.35
N LYS A 82 -8.88 14.22 11.31
CA LYS A 82 -7.95 13.09 11.47
C LYS A 82 -6.58 13.56 11.93
N ILE A 83 -6.04 14.64 11.36
CA ILE A 83 -4.75 15.21 11.76
C ILE A 83 -4.80 15.77 13.18
N ARG A 84 -5.87 16.44 13.56
CA ARG A 84 -6.02 16.96 14.93
C ARG A 84 -5.98 15.85 15.96
N ARG A 85 -6.57 14.70 15.67
CA ARG A 85 -6.57 13.53 16.56
C ARG A 85 -5.24 12.75 16.51
N ARG A 86 -4.56 12.77 15.35
CA ARG A 86 -3.30 12.01 15.12
C ARG A 86 -2.25 12.90 14.46
N PRO A 87 -1.63 13.82 15.21
CA PRO A 87 -0.66 14.77 14.65
C PRO A 87 0.64 14.11 14.19
N TYR A 88 0.99 12.95 14.74
CA TYR A 88 2.16 12.15 14.35
C TYR A 88 1.72 11.03 13.43
N SER A 89 1.63 11.31 12.13
CA SER A 89 1.13 10.36 11.13
C SER A 89 1.78 10.55 9.78
N VAL A 90 1.69 9.53 8.94
CA VAL A 90 1.90 9.64 7.50
C VAL A 90 0.55 9.89 6.84
N VAL A 91 0.48 10.94 6.05
CA VAL A 91 -0.73 11.29 5.28
C VAL A 91 -0.47 10.90 3.82
N LEU A 92 -1.23 9.94 3.35
CA LEU A 92 -1.18 9.46 1.97
C LEU A 92 -2.32 10.08 1.16
N PHE A 93 -1.96 10.82 0.11
CA PHE A 93 -2.88 11.24 -0.95
C PHE A 93 -2.68 10.31 -2.15
N ASP A 94 -3.56 9.34 -2.29
CA ASP A 94 -3.47 8.33 -3.35
C ASP A 94 -4.09 8.85 -4.65
N GLU A 95 -3.44 8.60 -5.80
CA GLU A 95 -3.85 9.03 -7.13
C GLU A 95 -4.02 10.55 -7.26
N ILE A 96 -3.00 11.31 -6.90
CA ILE A 96 -3.02 12.79 -6.82
C ILE A 96 -3.44 13.47 -8.14
N GLU A 97 -3.20 12.83 -9.29
CA GLU A 97 -3.62 13.33 -10.60
C GLU A 97 -5.13 13.46 -10.77
N LYS A 98 -5.92 12.79 -9.93
CA LYS A 98 -7.38 12.83 -9.96
C LYS A 98 -7.98 13.96 -9.13
N ALA A 99 -7.19 14.59 -8.27
CA ALA A 99 -7.68 15.64 -7.38
C ALA A 99 -8.17 16.87 -8.14
N HIS A 100 -9.28 17.45 -7.69
CA HIS A 100 -9.72 18.75 -8.19
C HIS A 100 -8.65 19.83 -7.92
N PRO A 101 -8.45 20.82 -8.80
CA PRO A 101 -7.47 21.91 -8.62
C PRO A 101 -7.56 22.64 -7.28
N ASP A 102 -8.77 22.83 -6.74
CA ASP A 102 -8.96 23.49 -5.44
C ASP A 102 -8.44 22.63 -4.28
N VAL A 103 -8.50 21.31 -4.40
CA VAL A 103 -7.87 20.36 -3.44
C VAL A 103 -6.35 20.51 -3.51
N LEU A 104 -5.76 20.58 -4.70
CA LEU A 104 -4.32 20.79 -4.88
C LEU A 104 -3.86 22.13 -4.28
N ASN A 105 -4.68 23.19 -4.36
CA ASN A 105 -4.38 24.47 -3.72
C ASN A 105 -4.34 24.35 -2.18
N SER A 106 -5.24 23.56 -1.59
CA SER A 106 -5.21 23.28 -0.15
C SER A 106 -3.98 22.48 0.27
N LEU A 107 -3.56 21.51 -0.55
CA LEU A 107 -2.33 20.75 -0.33
C LEU A 107 -1.09 21.65 -0.46
N LEU A 108 -1.09 22.58 -1.41
CA LEU A 108 0.01 23.54 -1.58
C LEU A 108 0.20 24.37 -0.30
N GLN A 109 -0.89 24.82 0.33
CA GLN A 109 -0.83 25.53 1.60
C GLN A 109 -0.19 24.66 2.70
N ILE A 110 -0.53 23.39 2.78
CA ILE A 110 0.10 22.45 3.73
C ILE A 110 1.61 22.33 3.47
N LEU A 111 2.00 22.21 2.20
CA LEU A 111 3.41 22.07 1.82
C LEU A 111 4.22 23.34 2.06
N ASP A 112 3.62 24.52 1.98
CA ASP A 112 4.27 25.81 2.21
C ASP A 112 4.33 26.18 3.69
N ASP A 113 3.15 26.22 4.33
CA ASP A 113 2.97 26.78 5.67
C ASP A 113 2.98 25.74 6.78
N GLY A 114 2.93 24.42 6.43
CA GLY A 114 2.84 23.35 7.40
C GLY A 114 1.51 23.32 8.16
N ARG A 115 0.50 24.06 7.71
CA ARG A 115 -0.79 24.20 8.38
C ARG A 115 -1.92 24.43 7.40
N LEU A 116 -3.13 24.11 7.83
CA LEU A 116 -4.35 24.32 7.07
C LEU A 116 -5.44 24.87 8.01
N THR A 117 -6.14 25.88 7.57
CA THR A 117 -7.28 26.41 8.32
C THR A 117 -8.55 25.68 7.88
N ASP A 118 -9.28 25.10 8.84
CA ASP A 118 -10.55 24.45 8.55
C ASP A 118 -11.68 25.47 8.32
N ALA A 119 -12.83 25.00 7.88
CA ALA A 119 -13.98 25.86 7.61
C ALA A 119 -14.56 26.56 8.86
N GLN A 120 -14.18 26.14 10.05
CA GLN A 120 -14.55 26.74 11.32
C GLN A 120 -13.51 27.75 11.82
N GLY A 121 -12.50 28.07 11.01
CA GLY A 121 -11.42 29.00 11.34
C GLY A 121 -10.33 28.44 12.26
N ARG A 122 -10.34 27.12 12.52
CA ARG A 122 -9.33 26.47 13.37
C ARG A 122 -8.11 26.15 12.53
N VAL A 123 -6.93 26.47 13.05
CA VAL A 123 -5.64 26.11 12.42
C VAL A 123 -5.25 24.70 12.83
N VAL A 124 -4.98 23.85 11.84
CA VAL A 124 -4.50 22.48 12.02
C VAL A 124 -3.06 22.40 11.54
N SER A 125 -2.14 21.99 12.43
CA SER A 125 -0.72 21.85 12.11
C SER A 125 -0.40 20.48 11.50
N PHE A 126 0.41 20.48 10.45
CA PHE A 126 0.96 19.30 9.76
C PHE A 126 2.48 19.13 9.98
N GLU A 127 3.09 19.97 10.84
CA GLU A 127 4.55 19.98 11.04
C GLU A 127 5.13 18.61 11.45
N ASN A 128 4.36 17.83 12.19
CA ASN A 128 4.75 16.51 12.68
C ASN A 128 4.29 15.35 11.78
N THR A 129 3.72 15.66 10.62
CA THR A 129 3.30 14.65 9.64
C THR A 129 4.36 14.44 8.55
N VAL A 130 4.23 13.33 7.84
CA VAL A 130 4.93 13.10 6.58
C VAL A 130 3.88 13.01 5.48
N ILE A 131 3.98 13.87 4.48
CA ILE A 131 3.07 13.89 3.35
C ILE A 131 3.62 12.99 2.24
N VAL A 132 2.84 12.03 1.82
CA VAL A 132 3.18 11.17 0.69
C VAL A 132 2.05 11.22 -0.32
N MET A 133 2.38 11.47 -1.56
CA MET A 133 1.45 11.45 -2.68
C MET A 133 1.81 10.31 -3.61
N THR A 134 0.83 9.63 -4.20
CA THR A 134 1.09 8.66 -5.27
C THR A 134 0.52 9.16 -6.59
N SER A 135 1.16 8.76 -7.69
CA SER A 135 0.69 9.06 -9.04
C SER A 135 0.98 7.90 -9.99
N ASN A 136 0.10 7.74 -10.98
CA ASN A 136 0.30 6.85 -12.11
C ASN A 136 0.83 7.58 -13.36
N ALA A 137 1.26 8.83 -13.22
CA ALA A 137 1.79 9.65 -14.32
C ALA A 137 2.92 8.94 -15.06
N GLY A 138 2.97 9.08 -16.38
CA GLY A 138 4.01 8.50 -17.23
C GLY A 138 3.96 6.98 -17.39
N SER A 139 2.98 6.28 -16.77
CA SER A 139 2.87 4.83 -16.87
C SER A 139 2.35 4.30 -18.21
N GLN A 140 1.74 5.16 -19.02
CA GLN A 140 1.10 4.78 -20.29
C GLN A 140 2.00 4.94 -21.53
N SER A 141 3.17 5.56 -21.42
CA SER A 141 4.04 5.75 -22.57
C SER A 141 4.95 4.53 -22.80
N ASN A 142 4.39 3.52 -23.45
CA ASN A 142 5.16 2.47 -24.11
C ASN A 142 5.74 3.04 -25.42
N ASN A 143 7.05 2.84 -25.60
CA ASN A 143 7.80 3.03 -26.85
C ASN A 143 8.20 4.45 -27.24
N THR A 144 9.30 4.92 -26.63
CA THR A 144 10.22 5.76 -27.40
C THR A 144 11.59 5.07 -27.40
N PRO A 145 12.25 4.90 -28.56
CA PRO A 145 13.57 4.26 -28.62
C PRO A 145 14.58 5.05 -27.78
N ALA A 146 15.38 4.34 -27.03
CA ALA A 146 16.46 4.91 -26.23
C ALA A 146 17.46 5.65 -27.14
N GLY A 147 17.56 6.95 -27.00
CA GLY A 147 18.65 7.73 -27.60
C GLY A 147 19.98 7.30 -26.97
N PHE A 148 21.02 7.24 -27.76
CA PHE A 148 22.38 6.85 -27.39
C PHE A 148 22.88 7.73 -26.20
N GLY A 149 23.33 7.10 -25.11
CA GLY A 149 24.17 7.72 -24.08
C GLY A 149 23.53 8.05 -22.71
N ARG A 150 22.24 7.75 -22.46
CA ARG A 150 21.61 7.91 -21.14
C ARG A 150 21.33 6.58 -20.46
N THR A 151 21.55 6.49 -19.14
CA THR A 151 21.18 5.29 -18.37
C THR A 151 19.66 5.16 -18.29
N VAL A 152 19.15 3.92 -18.24
CA VAL A 152 17.71 3.60 -18.12
C VAL A 152 17.07 4.32 -16.91
N SER A 153 17.82 4.49 -15.83
CA SER A 153 17.38 5.19 -14.62
C SER A 153 17.18 6.70 -14.82
N GLN A 154 18.07 7.36 -15.56
CA GLN A 154 17.95 8.81 -15.84
C GLN A 154 16.81 9.10 -16.81
N MET A 155 16.62 8.24 -17.82
CA MET A 155 15.51 8.36 -18.76
C MET A 155 14.15 8.18 -18.07
N SER A 156 14.08 7.33 -17.03
CA SER A 156 12.87 7.15 -16.24
C SER A 156 12.53 8.41 -15.45
N LYS A 157 13.51 9.06 -14.83
CA LYS A 157 13.31 10.30 -14.06
C LYS A 157 12.85 11.45 -14.92
N ASP A 158 13.49 11.68 -16.08
CA ASP A 158 13.10 12.76 -17.01
C ASP A 158 11.67 12.57 -17.56
N ARG A 159 11.26 11.32 -17.81
CA ARG A 159 9.89 11.00 -18.23
C ARG A 159 8.87 11.26 -17.13
N VAL A 160 9.20 10.84 -15.92
CA VAL A 160 8.35 11.06 -14.74
C VAL A 160 8.16 12.54 -14.51
N MET A 161 9.23 13.33 -14.55
CA MET A 161 9.15 14.79 -14.40
C MET A 161 8.26 15.44 -15.45
N LYS A 162 8.45 15.12 -16.72
CA LYS A 162 7.58 15.64 -17.80
C LYS A 162 6.12 15.26 -17.60
N ALA A 163 5.84 14.01 -17.22
CA ALA A 163 4.48 13.56 -16.98
C ALA A 163 3.84 14.26 -15.77
N LEU A 164 4.62 14.55 -14.73
CA LEU A 164 4.14 15.33 -13.58
C LEU A 164 3.89 16.79 -13.93
N GLU A 165 4.74 17.41 -14.76
CA GLU A 165 4.59 18.79 -15.25
C GLU A 165 3.32 18.99 -16.10
N GLU A 166 2.84 17.92 -16.77
CA GLU A 166 1.58 17.95 -17.54
C GLU A 166 0.33 18.00 -16.65
N ILE A 167 0.41 17.43 -15.41
CA ILE A 167 -0.73 17.29 -14.51
C ILE A 167 -0.67 18.20 -13.28
N MET A 168 0.51 18.70 -12.95
CA MET A 168 0.74 19.54 -11.77
C MET A 168 1.47 20.81 -12.15
N ARG A 169 1.09 21.92 -11.51
CA ARG A 169 1.79 23.19 -11.70
C ARG A 169 3.22 23.08 -11.18
N PRO A 170 4.20 23.73 -11.87
CA PRO A 170 5.59 23.75 -11.43
C PRO A 170 5.76 24.24 -9.99
N GLU A 171 4.92 25.17 -9.55
CA GLU A 171 4.88 25.68 -8.20
C GLU A 171 4.64 24.54 -7.17
N PHE A 172 3.74 23.61 -7.47
CA PHE A 172 3.45 22.46 -6.62
C PHE A 172 4.64 21.49 -6.55
N LEU A 173 5.22 21.17 -7.71
CA LEU A 173 6.36 20.25 -7.81
C LEU A 173 7.60 20.78 -7.07
N ASN A 174 7.82 22.10 -7.08
CA ASN A 174 8.93 22.74 -6.39
C ASN A 174 8.84 22.69 -4.86
N ARG A 175 7.66 22.36 -4.29
CA ARG A 175 7.44 22.22 -2.85
C ARG A 175 7.66 20.81 -2.35
N ILE A 176 7.76 19.84 -3.25
CA ILE A 176 8.00 18.45 -2.92
C ILE A 176 9.47 18.23 -2.65
N ASP A 177 9.79 17.63 -1.50
CA ASP A 177 11.19 17.40 -1.11
C ASP A 177 11.85 16.34 -2.00
N GLU A 178 11.12 15.28 -2.41
CA GLU A 178 11.68 14.21 -3.23
C GLU A 178 10.63 13.49 -4.08
N ILE A 179 11.04 13.13 -5.30
CA ILE A 179 10.24 12.36 -6.26
C ILE A 179 10.86 10.98 -6.42
N ILE A 180 10.08 9.95 -6.11
CA ILE A 180 10.49 8.55 -6.13
C ILE A 180 9.80 7.85 -7.31
N ALA A 181 10.58 7.38 -8.28
CA ALA A 181 10.07 6.64 -9.43
C ALA A 181 10.09 5.13 -9.17
N PHE A 182 8.95 4.47 -9.34
CA PHE A 182 8.81 3.03 -9.35
C PHE A 182 8.81 2.50 -10.79
N ASN A 183 9.58 1.46 -11.02
CA ASN A 183 9.62 0.75 -12.29
C ASN A 183 8.52 -0.31 -12.38
N GLN A 184 8.27 -0.81 -13.58
CA GLN A 184 7.47 -1.99 -13.81
C GLN A 184 8.09 -3.21 -13.10
N LEU A 185 7.23 -4.10 -12.61
CA LEU A 185 7.67 -5.35 -11.99
C LEU A 185 8.13 -6.34 -13.08
N SER A 186 9.30 -6.95 -12.88
CA SER A 186 9.75 -8.12 -13.66
C SER A 186 9.08 -9.40 -13.16
N GLU A 187 9.19 -10.49 -13.92
CA GLU A 187 8.71 -11.80 -13.49
C GLU A 187 9.40 -12.26 -12.19
N ASP A 188 10.70 -12.00 -12.05
CA ASP A 188 11.44 -12.32 -10.82
C ASP A 188 10.93 -11.55 -9.62
N ASN A 189 10.61 -10.26 -9.80
CA ASN A 189 9.97 -9.48 -8.75
C ASN A 189 8.59 -10.04 -8.39
N PHE A 190 7.80 -10.49 -9.38
CA PHE A 190 6.50 -11.13 -9.15
C PHE A 190 6.61 -12.39 -8.31
N ARG A 191 7.56 -13.25 -8.65
CA ARG A 191 7.85 -14.46 -7.90
C ARG A 191 8.21 -14.16 -6.44
N HIS A 192 9.08 -13.19 -6.23
CA HIS A 192 9.47 -12.77 -4.88
C HIS A 192 8.29 -12.17 -4.09
N ILE A 193 7.44 -11.37 -4.73
CA ILE A 193 6.21 -10.84 -4.12
C ILE A 193 5.26 -11.99 -3.74
N ALA A 194 5.13 -13.03 -4.59
CA ALA A 194 4.33 -14.21 -4.26
C ALA A 194 4.86 -14.92 -3.00
N GLU A 195 6.19 -15.09 -2.89
CA GLU A 195 6.83 -15.67 -1.71
C GLU A 195 6.53 -14.85 -0.43
N ILE A 196 6.60 -13.52 -0.51
CA ILE A 196 6.27 -12.64 0.62
C ILE A 196 4.82 -12.82 1.04
N MET A 197 3.87 -12.78 0.10
CA MET A 197 2.44 -12.93 0.39
C MET A 197 2.11 -14.31 0.99
N LEU A 198 2.71 -15.38 0.47
CA LEU A 198 2.57 -16.73 1.04
C LEU A 198 3.23 -16.83 2.42
N GLY A 199 4.33 -16.10 2.63
CA GLY A 199 5.00 -16.00 3.93
C GLY A 199 4.13 -15.31 4.99
N GLU A 200 3.42 -14.24 4.63
CA GLU A 200 2.44 -13.57 5.50
C GLU A 200 1.30 -14.52 5.87
N LEU A 201 0.74 -15.23 4.87
CA LEU A 201 -0.29 -16.22 5.09
C LEU A 201 0.19 -17.35 6.00
N ARG A 202 1.42 -17.83 5.80
CA ARG A 202 2.05 -18.85 6.67
C ARG A 202 2.14 -18.38 8.12
N THR A 203 2.52 -17.12 8.35
CA THR A 203 2.60 -16.54 9.70
C THR A 203 1.21 -16.49 10.33
N THR A 204 0.20 -16.01 9.60
CA THR A 204 -1.19 -15.94 10.07
C THR A 204 -1.77 -17.32 10.42
N LEU A 205 -1.41 -18.36 9.64
CA LEU A 205 -1.84 -19.74 9.91
C LEU A 205 -1.07 -20.37 11.06
N ALA A 206 0.20 -20.03 11.25
CA ALA A 206 1.00 -20.48 12.38
C ALA A 206 0.42 -20.02 13.73
N ASP A 207 -0.18 -18.83 13.81
CA ASP A 207 -0.91 -18.33 14.99
C ASP A 207 -2.15 -19.19 15.34
N LYS A 208 -2.60 -20.04 14.39
CA LYS A 208 -3.70 -21.00 14.55
C LYS A 208 -3.21 -22.45 14.63
N ASP A 209 -1.92 -22.66 14.88
CA ASP A 209 -1.26 -23.97 14.90
C ASP A 209 -1.36 -24.76 13.58
N ILE A 210 -1.53 -24.04 12.43
CA ILE A 210 -1.60 -24.64 11.10
C ILE A 210 -0.30 -24.40 10.36
N ARG A 211 0.40 -25.46 9.97
CA ARG A 211 1.65 -25.38 9.20
C ARG A 211 1.36 -25.29 7.71
N LEU A 212 1.74 -24.16 7.07
CA LEU A 212 1.66 -23.96 5.63
C LEU A 212 3.02 -24.23 4.98
N THR A 213 3.03 -25.02 3.90
CA THR A 213 4.20 -25.26 3.05
C THR A 213 3.80 -25.19 1.58
N TRP A 214 4.74 -24.89 0.70
CA TRP A 214 4.55 -24.90 -0.75
C TRP A 214 5.82 -25.31 -1.46
N ASP A 215 5.68 -25.70 -2.72
CA ASP A 215 6.79 -26.00 -3.60
C ASP A 215 6.96 -24.94 -4.71
N ASP A 216 8.01 -25.11 -5.48
CA ASP A 216 8.41 -24.20 -6.56
C ASP A 216 7.41 -24.17 -7.72
N SER A 217 6.65 -25.24 -7.94
CA SER A 217 5.65 -25.34 -8.99
C SER A 217 4.49 -24.34 -8.75
N LEU A 218 4.14 -24.12 -7.48
CA LEU A 218 3.13 -23.13 -7.11
C LEU A 218 3.55 -21.71 -7.51
N LEU A 219 4.80 -21.34 -7.18
CA LEU A 219 5.32 -20.01 -7.49
C LEU A 219 5.35 -19.74 -9.00
N GLY A 220 5.74 -20.75 -9.78
CA GLY A 220 5.68 -20.71 -11.24
C GLY A 220 4.27 -20.47 -11.76
N LEU A 221 3.29 -21.24 -11.28
CA LEU A 221 1.89 -21.12 -11.67
C LEU A 221 1.30 -19.75 -11.29
N LEU A 222 1.56 -19.27 -10.08
CA LEU A 222 1.08 -17.96 -9.62
C LEU A 222 1.65 -16.83 -10.49
N THR A 223 2.94 -16.91 -10.82
CA THR A 223 3.59 -15.93 -11.70
C THR A 223 2.98 -15.97 -13.09
N GLU A 224 2.87 -17.15 -13.72
CA GLU A 224 2.32 -17.31 -15.07
C GLU A 224 0.89 -16.76 -15.18
N LYS A 225 0.02 -17.11 -14.23
CA LYS A 225 -1.40 -16.71 -14.26
C LYS A 225 -1.64 -15.23 -13.91
N SER A 226 -0.79 -14.63 -13.11
CA SER A 226 -1.04 -13.29 -12.59
C SER A 226 -0.15 -12.21 -13.18
N TYR A 227 0.96 -12.57 -13.83
CA TYR A 227 1.88 -11.60 -14.39
C TYR A 227 1.18 -10.71 -15.41
N SER A 228 1.20 -9.43 -15.15
CA SER A 228 0.62 -8.42 -16.01
C SER A 228 1.33 -7.09 -15.82
N VAL A 229 1.90 -6.57 -16.87
CA VAL A 229 2.51 -5.24 -16.91
C VAL A 229 1.48 -4.15 -16.58
N LYS A 230 0.21 -4.36 -16.97
CA LYS A 230 -0.87 -3.38 -16.78
C LYS A 230 -1.38 -3.31 -15.36
N TYR A 231 -1.54 -4.44 -14.69
CA TYR A 231 -2.21 -4.53 -13.38
C TYR A 231 -1.27 -4.79 -12.23
N GLY A 232 -0.01 -5.12 -12.52
CA GLY A 232 1.01 -5.40 -11.51
C GLY A 232 0.59 -6.49 -10.53
N ALA A 233 1.05 -6.40 -9.29
CA ALA A 233 0.80 -7.41 -8.26
C ALA A 233 -0.66 -7.48 -7.74
N ARG A 234 -1.57 -6.60 -8.17
CA ARG A 234 -3.00 -6.69 -7.79
C ARG A 234 -3.65 -7.98 -8.23
N ASN A 235 -3.31 -8.46 -9.44
CA ASN A 235 -3.81 -9.73 -9.93
C ASN A 235 -3.28 -10.92 -9.12
N LEU A 236 -2.03 -10.86 -8.69
CA LEU A 236 -1.43 -11.89 -7.85
C LEU A 236 -2.16 -11.99 -6.50
N ARG A 237 -2.43 -10.88 -5.84
CA ARG A 237 -3.18 -10.87 -4.56
C ARG A 237 -4.57 -11.49 -4.73
N ARG A 238 -5.31 -11.10 -5.77
CA ARG A 238 -6.63 -11.67 -6.06
C ARG A 238 -6.58 -13.16 -6.37
N LEU A 239 -5.51 -13.61 -7.06
CA LEU A 239 -5.33 -15.02 -7.38
C LEU A 239 -5.04 -15.84 -6.11
N ILE A 240 -4.16 -15.35 -5.23
CA ILE A 240 -3.86 -15.99 -3.93
C ILE A 240 -5.12 -16.07 -3.07
N GLU A 241 -5.87 -14.98 -2.94
CA GLU A 241 -7.13 -14.95 -2.20
C GLU A 241 -8.10 -16.01 -2.72
N LYS A 242 -8.35 -16.03 -4.03
CA LYS A 242 -9.32 -16.92 -4.67
C LYS A 242 -8.90 -18.39 -4.65
N GLU A 243 -7.66 -18.68 -5.02
CA GLU A 243 -7.20 -20.06 -5.27
C GLU A 243 -6.54 -20.70 -4.04
N ILE A 244 -6.19 -19.91 -3.02
CA ILE A 244 -5.49 -20.39 -1.82
C ILE A 244 -6.24 -20.04 -0.54
N GLU A 245 -6.46 -18.75 -0.24
CA GLU A 245 -7.02 -18.32 1.04
C GLU A 245 -8.46 -18.81 1.22
N ASN A 246 -9.32 -18.65 0.21
CA ASN A 246 -10.71 -19.10 0.29
C ASN A 246 -10.85 -20.63 0.41
N PRO A 247 -10.12 -21.47 -0.38
CA PRO A 247 -10.12 -22.92 -0.18
C PRO A 247 -9.58 -23.34 1.19
N LEU A 248 -8.50 -22.71 1.70
CA LEU A 248 -7.97 -22.97 3.03
C LEU A 248 -8.99 -22.61 4.12
N ALA A 249 -9.62 -21.45 4.05
CA ALA A 249 -10.66 -21.03 4.98
C ALA A 249 -11.82 -22.03 4.99
N THR A 250 -12.23 -22.49 3.80
CA THR A 250 -13.27 -23.54 3.69
C THR A 250 -12.84 -24.84 4.34
N ALA A 251 -11.59 -25.28 4.12
CA ALA A 251 -11.07 -26.52 4.73
C ALA A 251 -10.97 -26.42 6.25
N ILE A 252 -10.63 -25.25 6.80
CA ILE A 252 -10.57 -25.01 8.25
C ILE A 252 -11.98 -25.09 8.88
N VAL A 253 -13.00 -24.53 8.21
CA VAL A 253 -14.37 -24.46 8.75
C VAL A 253 -15.16 -25.77 8.54
N ALA A 254 -15.00 -26.41 7.37
CA ALA A 254 -15.77 -27.60 7.00
C ALA A 254 -15.21 -28.92 7.57
N GLY A 255 -14.01 -28.92 8.13
CA GLY A 255 -13.37 -30.12 8.64
C GLY A 255 -13.93 -30.54 9.99
N ASP A 256 -14.38 -31.81 10.13
CA ASP A 256 -14.76 -32.42 11.42
C ASP A 256 -13.58 -32.54 12.40
N LYS A 257 -12.37 -32.30 11.93
CA LYS A 257 -11.13 -32.38 12.71
C LYS A 257 -10.29 -31.11 12.48
N PRO A 258 -9.57 -30.64 13.51
CA PRO A 258 -8.67 -29.51 13.37
C PRO A 258 -7.63 -29.76 12.27
N LEU A 259 -7.48 -28.78 11.38
CA LEU A 259 -6.45 -28.77 10.37
C LEU A 259 -5.10 -28.49 11.05
N MET A 260 -4.10 -29.35 10.85
CA MET A 260 -2.74 -29.15 11.40
C MET A 260 -1.74 -28.64 10.38
N GLY A 261 -2.01 -28.87 9.11
CA GLY A 261 -1.12 -28.44 8.05
C GLY A 261 -1.75 -28.46 6.67
N ALA A 262 -1.16 -27.72 5.78
CA ALA A 262 -1.52 -27.64 4.39
C ALA A 262 -0.27 -27.55 3.53
N HIS A 263 -0.26 -28.29 2.43
CA HIS A 263 0.77 -28.19 1.40
C HIS A 263 0.15 -27.72 0.08
N LEU A 264 0.77 -26.74 -0.54
CA LEU A 264 0.33 -26.15 -1.79
C LEU A 264 1.29 -26.53 -2.91
N SER A 265 0.75 -27.00 -4.01
CA SER A 265 1.50 -27.33 -5.23
C SER A 265 0.70 -26.93 -6.47
N ALA A 266 1.33 -26.99 -7.64
CA ALA A 266 0.65 -26.80 -8.91
C ALA A 266 0.58 -28.14 -9.67
N VAL A 267 -0.63 -28.56 -10.04
CA VAL A 267 -0.87 -29.77 -10.84
C VAL A 267 -1.84 -29.42 -11.95
N ASP A 268 -1.50 -29.75 -13.19
CA ASP A 268 -2.33 -29.52 -14.39
C ASP A 268 -2.83 -28.06 -14.52
N GLY A 269 -1.94 -27.09 -14.21
CA GLY A 269 -2.26 -25.67 -14.30
C GLY A 269 -3.24 -25.16 -13.25
N LYS A 270 -3.45 -25.90 -12.15
CA LYS A 270 -4.31 -25.53 -11.01
C LYS A 270 -3.56 -25.64 -9.71
N VAL A 271 -3.96 -24.82 -8.74
CA VAL A 271 -3.48 -24.94 -7.37
C VAL A 271 -4.06 -26.20 -6.75
N LYS A 272 -3.20 -27.05 -6.22
CA LYS A 272 -3.58 -28.23 -5.44
C LYS A 272 -3.31 -27.96 -3.98
N LEU A 273 -4.33 -28.19 -3.14
CA LEU A 273 -4.27 -28.05 -1.70
C LEU A 273 -4.35 -29.45 -1.07
N ASP A 274 -3.25 -29.92 -0.50
CA ASP A 274 -3.19 -31.15 0.29
C ASP A 274 -3.25 -30.79 1.78
N THR A 275 -4.26 -31.29 2.50
CA THR A 275 -4.50 -30.97 3.91
C THR A 275 -4.10 -32.12 4.84
N ILE A 276 -3.52 -31.78 6.00
CA ILE A 276 -3.16 -32.73 7.04
C ILE A 276 -4.03 -32.41 8.26
N SER A 277 -4.94 -33.32 8.59
CA SER A 277 -5.78 -33.25 9.77
C SER A 277 -5.26 -34.20 10.86
N HIS A 278 -5.62 -33.93 12.11
CA HIS A 278 -5.29 -34.83 13.22
C HIS A 278 -5.88 -36.24 12.96
N ALA A 279 -5.05 -37.22 12.68
CA ALA A 279 -5.49 -38.62 12.80
C ALA A 279 -5.83 -38.85 14.25
N LYS A 280 -7.01 -39.44 14.55
CA LYS A 280 -7.27 -40.03 15.87
C LYS A 280 -6.19 -41.08 16.09
N THR A 281 -5.11 -40.75 16.77
CA THR A 281 -4.25 -41.76 17.41
C THR A 281 -5.10 -42.39 18.47
N ALA A 282 -5.68 -43.52 18.12
CA ALA A 282 -6.17 -44.44 19.13
C ALA A 282 -4.95 -44.76 20.03
N TRP A 283 -4.97 -44.25 21.23
CA TRP A 283 -4.06 -44.70 22.27
C TRP A 283 -4.38 -46.17 22.53
N THR A 284 -3.84 -47.08 21.73
CA THR A 284 -3.68 -48.47 22.17
C THR A 284 -2.54 -48.46 23.17
N CYS A 285 -2.94 -48.30 24.43
CA CYS A 285 -2.09 -48.55 25.57
C CYS A 285 -1.77 -50.04 25.56
N GLY A 286 -0.69 -50.42 24.85
CA GLY A 286 -0.10 -51.74 24.95
C GLY A 286 0.74 -51.80 26.22
N PHE A 287 0.08 -52.18 27.33
CA PHE A 287 0.75 -52.64 28.54
C PHE A 287 1.43 -53.95 28.20
N LEU A 288 2.71 -53.91 27.85
CA LEU A 288 3.59 -55.07 27.90
C LEU A 288 4.11 -55.18 29.32
N LEU A 289 3.38 -55.99 30.12
CA LEU A 289 3.92 -56.67 31.29
C LEU A 289 5.06 -57.59 30.79
N ARG A 290 6.30 -57.28 31.12
CA ARG A 290 7.36 -58.31 31.23
C ARG A 290 7.36 -58.78 32.65
N ALA A 291 6.94 -60.05 32.83
CA ALA A 291 7.36 -60.89 33.88
C ALA A 291 8.77 -61.43 33.50
N ASP A 292 9.72 -61.25 34.36
CA ASP A 292 10.75 -62.09 34.97
C ASP A 292 11.84 -61.23 35.58
#